data_130cee312cf5c88e911d9303ba04341b
#
_entry.id   130cee312cf5c88e911d9303ba04341b
#
_cell.length_a   1.000
_cell.length_b   1.000
_cell.length_c   1.000
_cell.angle_alpha   90.00
_cell.angle_beta   90.00
_cell.angle_gamma   90.00
#
_symmetry.space_group_name_H-M   'P 1'
#
loop_
_entity.id
_entity.type
_entity.pdbx_description
1 polymer ?
#
loop_
_entity_poly.entity_id
_entity_poly.type
_entity_poly.pdbx_seq_one_letter_code
_entity_poly.pdbx_strand_id
1 'polypeptide(L)'
;MGKVLGVVGWSGSGKTTLLEHLVAGLAARGMRVNVIKHSHHDVVLEPPHKDSARLRSAGAAEVMLASPYRIAVVRELRAEPEPGLAELLSQLSPAALTLVEGYKWAAIPKLEVHRPSIGQPAVYPDDELIVAVASNVPRPEGARAGLAWLDLDDPASVLAWLDEWMKLSVTP
;
A
#
# COMPACT_ATOMS: atom_id res chain seq x y z
N MET A 1 2.28 12.23 -12.90
CA MET A 1 2.38 11.08 -11.98
C MET A 1 1.14 11.08 -11.12
N GLY A 2 0.48 9.94 -10.89
CA GLY A 2 -0.68 9.87 -10.01
C GLY A 2 -0.31 10.11 -8.55
N LYS A 3 -1.30 10.24 -7.67
CA LYS A 3 -1.05 10.39 -6.24
C LYS A 3 -0.50 9.09 -5.63
N VAL A 4 0.23 9.22 -4.54
CA VAL A 4 0.75 8.11 -3.75
C VAL A 4 0.23 8.25 -2.32
N LEU A 5 -0.34 7.18 -1.77
CA LEU A 5 -0.81 7.12 -0.38
C LEU A 5 -0.30 5.85 0.28
N GLY A 6 0.42 6.00 1.37
CA GLY A 6 0.79 4.88 2.24
C GLY A 6 -0.42 4.36 3.01
N VAL A 7 -0.53 3.06 3.17
CA VAL A 7 -1.48 2.42 4.10
C VAL A 7 -0.66 1.69 5.15
N VAL A 8 -0.60 2.25 6.34
CA VAL A 8 0.29 1.82 7.41
C VAL A 8 -0.48 1.33 8.62
N GLY A 9 0.19 0.70 9.55
CA GLY A 9 -0.37 0.11 10.76
C GLY A 9 0.30 -1.21 11.09
N TRP A 10 0.03 -1.74 12.26
CA TRP A 10 0.64 -2.98 12.74
C TRP A 10 0.06 -4.23 12.06
N SER A 11 0.77 -5.35 12.16
CA SER A 11 0.25 -6.64 11.68
C SER A 11 -1.08 -6.96 12.37
N GLY A 12 -2.05 -7.48 11.62
CA GLY A 12 -3.39 -7.79 12.15
C GLY A 12 -4.33 -6.59 12.27
N SER A 13 -3.92 -5.35 11.98
CA SER A 13 -4.82 -4.17 12.08
C SER A 13 -5.95 -4.14 11.03
N GLY A 14 -5.87 -4.94 9.96
CA GLY A 14 -6.89 -4.98 8.91
C GLY A 14 -6.51 -4.20 7.63
N LYS A 15 -5.25 -3.82 7.45
CA LYS A 15 -4.77 -3.08 6.26
C LYS A 15 -5.16 -3.73 4.95
N THR A 16 -4.86 -5.02 4.80
CA THR A 16 -5.11 -5.75 3.55
C THR A 16 -6.61 -5.80 3.24
N THR A 17 -7.46 -6.04 4.24
CA THR A 17 -8.92 -6.05 4.07
C THR A 17 -9.44 -4.67 3.63
N LEU A 18 -8.94 -3.60 4.25
CA LEU A 18 -9.30 -2.23 3.84
C LEU A 18 -8.81 -1.95 2.42
N LEU A 19 -7.57 -2.31 2.09
CA LEU A 19 -7.00 -2.12 0.75
C LEU A 19 -7.80 -2.85 -0.33
N GLU A 20 -8.23 -4.08 -0.10
CA GLU A 20 -9.10 -4.84 -1.01
C GLU A 20 -10.38 -4.07 -1.30
N HIS A 21 -11.02 -3.53 -0.27
CA HIS A 21 -12.25 -2.72 -0.43
C HIS A 21 -12.00 -1.43 -1.21
N LEU A 22 -10.93 -0.69 -0.89
CA LEU A 22 -10.58 0.56 -1.58
C LEU A 22 -10.25 0.30 -3.06
N VAL A 23 -9.43 -0.71 -3.35
CA VAL A 23 -9.08 -1.08 -4.73
C VAL A 23 -10.31 -1.49 -5.53
N ALA A 24 -11.17 -2.32 -4.96
CA ALA A 24 -12.41 -2.75 -5.62
C ALA A 24 -13.34 -1.56 -5.90
N GLY A 25 -13.53 -0.66 -4.92
CA GLY A 25 -14.38 0.51 -5.06
C GLY A 25 -13.86 1.51 -6.10
N LEU A 26 -12.55 1.73 -6.19
CA LEU A 26 -11.93 2.60 -7.18
C LEU A 26 -11.97 1.96 -8.59
N ALA A 27 -11.69 0.66 -8.69
CA ALA A 27 -11.76 -0.07 -9.95
C ALA A 27 -13.18 -0.10 -10.54
N ALA A 28 -14.21 -0.26 -9.70
CA ALA A 28 -15.61 -0.18 -10.12
C ALA A 28 -16.00 1.19 -10.72
N ARG A 29 -15.25 2.25 -10.41
CA ARG A 29 -15.40 3.59 -10.98
C ARG A 29 -14.51 3.83 -12.21
N GLY A 30 -13.88 2.77 -12.73
CA GLY A 30 -12.98 2.84 -13.89
C GLY A 30 -11.62 3.47 -13.61
N MET A 31 -11.25 3.66 -12.34
CA MET A 31 -9.95 4.23 -11.99
C MET A 31 -8.85 3.17 -11.99
N ARG A 32 -7.72 3.49 -12.62
CA ARG A 32 -6.51 2.67 -12.53
C ARG A 32 -5.82 2.93 -11.22
N VAL A 33 -5.63 1.87 -10.44
CA VAL A 33 -4.95 1.90 -9.14
C VAL A 33 -3.80 0.90 -9.15
N ASN A 34 -2.64 1.33 -8.72
CA ASN A 34 -1.51 0.45 -8.46
C ASN A 34 -1.40 0.17 -6.97
N VAL A 35 -0.85 -0.99 -6.63
CA VAL A 35 -0.55 -1.36 -5.24
C VAL A 35 0.88 -1.85 -5.14
N ILE A 36 1.63 -1.29 -4.19
CA ILE A 36 2.91 -1.84 -3.73
C ILE A 36 2.66 -2.46 -2.36
N LYS A 37 3.05 -3.71 -2.18
CA LYS A 37 3.03 -4.38 -0.88
C LYS A 37 4.45 -4.73 -0.47
N HIS A 38 4.90 -4.17 0.65
CA HIS A 38 6.20 -4.47 1.23
C HIS A 38 6.10 -5.69 2.16
N SER A 39 7.07 -6.58 2.05
CA SER A 39 7.22 -7.73 2.94
C SER A 39 8.66 -7.83 3.42
N HIS A 40 8.85 -8.06 4.71
CA HIS A 40 10.17 -8.35 5.29
C HIS A 40 10.55 -9.83 5.18
N HIS A 41 9.67 -10.64 4.61
CA HIS A 41 9.91 -12.07 4.40
C HIS A 41 10.09 -12.35 2.92
N ASP A 42 10.80 -13.43 2.60
CA ASP A 42 10.88 -13.93 1.23
C ASP A 42 9.47 -14.23 0.69
N VAL A 43 9.22 -13.77 -0.52
CA VAL A 43 7.92 -13.87 -1.18
C VAL A 43 7.94 -15.02 -2.18
N VAL A 44 7.36 -16.14 -1.80
CA VAL A 44 7.19 -17.27 -2.71
C VAL A 44 6.04 -16.96 -3.68
N LEU A 45 6.37 -16.62 -4.91
CA LEU A 45 5.38 -16.26 -5.95
C LEU A 45 4.85 -17.48 -6.71
N GLU A 46 5.65 -18.55 -6.75
CA GLU A 46 5.33 -19.78 -7.51
C GLU A 46 6.04 -21.01 -6.92
N PRO A 47 5.52 -22.23 -7.16
CA PRO A 47 6.20 -23.44 -6.75
C PRO A 47 7.58 -23.58 -7.39
N PRO A 48 8.60 -24.11 -6.67
CA PRO A 48 10.01 -24.13 -7.14
C PRO A 48 10.25 -25.02 -8.37
N HIS A 49 9.32 -25.93 -8.69
CA HIS A 49 9.41 -26.82 -9.85
C HIS A 49 8.90 -26.20 -11.16
N LYS A 50 8.31 -25.00 -11.11
CA LYS A 50 7.89 -24.28 -12.32
C LYS A 50 9.09 -23.81 -13.14
N ASP A 51 8.92 -23.74 -14.46
CA ASP A 51 10.01 -23.38 -15.37
C ASP A 51 10.60 -22.00 -15.06
N SER A 52 9.76 -21.02 -14.76
CA SER A 52 10.18 -19.69 -14.34
C SER A 52 11.02 -19.69 -13.05
N ALA A 53 10.63 -20.47 -12.04
CA ALA A 53 11.38 -20.63 -10.80
C ALA A 53 12.74 -21.33 -11.08
N ARG A 54 12.77 -22.33 -11.96
CA ARG A 54 13.99 -23.04 -12.36
C ARG A 54 14.96 -22.13 -13.09
N LEU A 55 14.46 -21.26 -13.99
CA LEU A 55 15.29 -20.28 -14.71
C LEU A 55 15.92 -19.27 -13.73
N ARG A 56 15.15 -18.76 -12.75
CA ARG A 56 15.68 -17.89 -11.69
C ARG A 56 16.77 -18.58 -10.87
N SER A 57 16.51 -19.82 -10.44
CA SER A 57 17.48 -20.63 -9.68
C SER A 57 18.73 -20.96 -10.49
N ALA A 58 18.63 -21.08 -11.82
CA ALA A 58 19.75 -21.30 -12.71
C ALA A 58 20.63 -20.05 -12.93
N GLY A 59 20.18 -18.87 -12.46
CA GLY A 59 20.99 -17.66 -12.49
C GLY A 59 20.41 -16.49 -13.28
N ALA A 60 19.20 -16.59 -13.86
CA ALA A 60 18.58 -15.44 -14.51
C ALA A 60 18.39 -14.28 -13.52
N ALA A 61 18.80 -13.06 -13.89
CA ALA A 61 18.62 -11.86 -13.07
C ALA A 61 17.15 -11.47 -12.99
N GLU A 62 16.45 -11.56 -14.12
CA GLU A 62 15.02 -11.31 -14.23
C GLU A 62 14.35 -12.39 -15.07
N VAL A 63 13.13 -12.75 -14.74
CA VAL A 63 12.27 -13.61 -15.56
C VAL A 63 10.95 -12.89 -15.78
N MET A 64 10.59 -12.66 -17.04
CA MET A 64 9.31 -12.11 -17.44
C MET A 64 8.38 -13.23 -17.89
N LEU A 65 7.25 -13.34 -17.26
CA LEU A 65 6.14 -14.20 -17.66
C LEU A 65 5.13 -13.34 -18.41
N ALA A 66 4.83 -13.68 -19.65
CA ALA A 66 3.86 -12.96 -20.46
C ALA A 66 2.77 -13.91 -20.98
N SER A 67 1.52 -13.48 -20.87
CA SER A 67 0.36 -14.18 -21.41
C SER A 67 -0.65 -13.16 -21.95
N PRO A 68 -1.67 -13.59 -22.71
CA PRO A 68 -2.74 -12.68 -23.14
C PRO A 68 -3.50 -12.00 -21.99
N TYR A 69 -3.35 -12.49 -20.76
CA TYR A 69 -4.13 -12.05 -19.60
C TYR A 69 -3.30 -11.24 -18.59
N ARG A 70 -1.99 -11.46 -18.50
CA ARG A 70 -1.14 -10.82 -17.49
C ARG A 70 0.34 -10.89 -17.83
N ILE A 71 1.08 -9.93 -17.29
CA ILE A 71 2.55 -9.90 -17.29
C ILE A 71 3.00 -9.91 -15.84
N ALA A 72 4.01 -10.71 -15.54
CA ALA A 72 4.73 -10.68 -14.27
C ALA A 72 6.23 -10.60 -14.54
N VAL A 73 6.92 -9.74 -13.82
CA VAL A 73 8.38 -9.65 -13.82
C VAL A 73 8.87 -10.01 -12.43
N VAL A 74 9.76 -10.96 -12.35
CA VAL A 74 10.42 -11.36 -11.10
C VAL A 74 11.90 -11.09 -11.24
N ARG A 75 12.41 -10.16 -10.43
CA ARG A 75 13.82 -9.79 -10.34
C ARG A 75 14.41 -10.41 -9.07
N GLU A 76 15.51 -11.11 -9.20
CA GLU A 76 16.27 -11.68 -8.09
C GLU A 76 17.31 -10.65 -7.61
N LEU A 77 17.14 -10.10 -6.44
CA LEU A 77 18.05 -9.07 -5.90
C LEU A 77 19.43 -9.64 -5.55
N ARG A 78 19.47 -10.91 -5.09
CA ARG A 78 20.71 -11.58 -4.66
C ARG A 78 21.53 -10.72 -3.70
N ALA A 79 22.62 -10.12 -4.17
CA ALA A 79 23.49 -9.24 -3.41
C ALA A 79 23.18 -7.75 -3.61
N GLU A 80 22.18 -7.41 -4.42
CA GLU A 80 21.75 -6.02 -4.59
C GLU A 80 20.94 -5.57 -3.35
N PRO A 81 21.04 -4.30 -2.96
CA PRO A 81 20.20 -3.77 -1.89
C PRO A 81 18.73 -3.78 -2.31
N GLU A 82 17.84 -3.82 -1.32
CA GLU A 82 16.40 -3.64 -1.56
C GLU A 82 16.16 -2.29 -2.23
N PRO A 83 15.40 -2.23 -3.36
CA PRO A 83 15.09 -0.98 -4.04
C PRO A 83 14.25 -0.06 -3.16
N GLY A 84 14.57 1.23 -3.19
CA GLY A 84 13.80 2.24 -2.48
C GLY A 84 12.41 2.46 -3.07
N LEU A 85 11.48 3.02 -2.28
CA LEU A 85 10.10 3.27 -2.71
C LEU A 85 10.03 4.08 -4.03
N ALA A 86 10.89 5.09 -4.20
CA ALA A 86 10.92 5.91 -5.42
C ALA A 86 11.27 5.08 -6.67
N GLU A 87 12.20 4.15 -6.55
CA GLU A 87 12.56 3.22 -7.62
C GLU A 87 11.39 2.30 -7.96
N LEU A 88 10.74 1.71 -6.95
CA LEU A 88 9.58 0.84 -7.16
C LEU A 88 8.41 1.58 -7.83
N LEU A 89 8.16 2.82 -7.42
CA LEU A 89 7.14 3.68 -8.05
C LEU A 89 7.45 3.94 -9.53
N SER A 90 8.73 4.09 -9.91
CA SER A 90 9.13 4.34 -11.29
C SER A 90 8.94 3.14 -12.22
N GLN A 91 8.87 1.93 -11.67
CA GLN A 91 8.66 0.68 -12.42
C GLN A 91 7.18 0.43 -12.74
N LEU A 92 6.26 1.14 -12.09
CA LEU A 92 4.82 0.95 -12.28
C LEU A 92 4.30 1.72 -13.50
N SER A 93 3.35 1.14 -14.20
CA SER A 93 2.60 1.84 -15.23
C SER A 93 1.82 3.03 -14.65
N PRO A 94 1.55 4.11 -15.42
CA PRO A 94 0.77 5.25 -14.96
C PRO A 94 -0.60 4.83 -14.41
N ALA A 95 -0.97 5.34 -13.25
CA ALA A 95 -2.26 5.15 -12.60
C ALA A 95 -2.71 6.45 -11.91
N ALA A 96 -3.99 6.58 -11.59
CA ALA A 96 -4.53 7.73 -10.86
C ALA A 96 -4.03 7.76 -9.42
N LEU A 97 -3.87 6.58 -8.83
CA LEU A 97 -3.42 6.39 -7.45
C LEU A 97 -2.49 5.18 -7.36
N THR A 98 -1.44 5.30 -6.54
CA THR A 98 -0.66 4.15 -6.04
C THR A 98 -0.84 4.05 -4.54
N LEU A 99 -1.39 2.92 -4.07
CA LEU A 99 -1.49 2.57 -2.66
C LEU A 99 -0.24 1.78 -2.26
N VAL A 100 0.36 2.13 -1.14
CA VAL A 100 1.60 1.51 -0.67
C VAL A 100 1.35 0.88 0.70
N GLU A 101 1.23 -0.44 0.75
CA GLU A 101 1.14 -1.18 2.01
C GLU A 101 2.54 -1.42 2.59
N GLY A 102 2.73 -1.06 3.83
CA GLY A 102 4.04 -1.07 4.48
C GLY A 102 4.74 0.29 4.36
N TYR A 103 6.06 0.29 4.26
CA TYR A 103 6.87 1.53 4.18
C TYR A 103 6.46 2.59 5.24
N LYS A 104 6.23 2.14 6.47
CA LYS A 104 5.67 2.95 7.59
C LYS A 104 6.39 4.29 7.75
N TRP A 105 7.70 4.32 7.49
CA TRP A 105 8.56 5.49 7.70
C TRP A 105 8.89 6.24 6.41
N ALA A 106 8.26 5.91 5.28
CA ALA A 106 8.46 6.64 4.04
C ALA A 106 7.89 8.07 4.14
N ALA A 107 8.56 9.01 3.46
CA ALA A 107 8.16 10.41 3.42
C ALA A 107 7.05 10.66 2.39
N ILE A 108 5.90 10.00 2.57
CA ILE A 108 4.69 10.14 1.75
C ILE A 108 3.46 10.36 2.66
N PRO A 109 2.38 10.95 2.18
CA PRO A 109 1.10 10.97 2.90
C PRO A 109 0.64 9.55 3.22
N LYS A 110 0.07 9.35 4.42
CA LYS A 110 -0.33 8.02 4.91
C LYS A 110 -1.72 8.01 5.53
N LEU A 111 -2.42 6.92 5.30
CA LEU A 111 -3.59 6.48 6.05
C LEU A 111 -3.13 5.42 7.05
N GLU A 112 -3.30 5.66 8.34
CA GLU A 112 -3.06 4.63 9.36
C GLU A 112 -4.30 3.78 9.58
N VAL A 113 -4.15 2.47 9.59
CA VAL A 113 -5.16 1.53 10.06
C VAL A 113 -4.83 1.16 11.51
N HIS A 114 -5.55 1.77 12.44
CA HIS A 114 -5.33 1.62 13.87
C HIS A 114 -6.45 0.83 14.54
N ARG A 115 -6.09 -0.28 15.17
CA ARG A 115 -7.00 -1.15 15.93
C ARG A 115 -6.43 -1.35 17.34
N PRO A 116 -6.89 -0.61 18.34
CA PRO A 116 -6.35 -0.68 19.71
C PRO A 116 -6.35 -2.08 20.33
N SER A 117 -7.31 -2.93 19.95
CA SER A 117 -7.42 -4.30 20.47
C SER A 117 -6.23 -5.20 20.16
N ILE A 118 -5.35 -4.83 19.21
CA ILE A 118 -4.11 -5.57 18.94
C ILE A 118 -2.97 -5.22 19.91
N GLY A 119 -3.19 -4.28 20.84
CA GLY A 119 -2.23 -3.92 21.88
C GLY A 119 -0.99 -3.17 21.40
N GLN A 120 -1.02 -2.61 20.18
CA GLN A 120 0.10 -1.86 19.61
C GLN A 120 -0.20 -0.35 19.63
N PRO A 121 0.82 0.51 19.85
CA PRO A 121 0.64 1.96 19.87
C PRO A 121 0.22 2.49 18.49
N ALA A 122 -0.55 3.57 18.49
CA ALA A 122 -0.82 4.31 17.27
C ALA A 122 0.48 4.96 16.72
N VAL A 123 0.54 5.14 15.41
CA VAL A 123 1.68 5.77 14.73
C VAL A 123 1.47 7.26 14.51
N TYR A 124 0.21 7.68 14.33
CA TYR A 124 -0.16 9.06 13.98
C TYR A 124 0.33 10.15 14.96
N PRO A 125 0.56 9.89 16.27
CA PRO A 125 1.07 10.92 17.15
C PRO A 125 2.50 11.35 16.81
N ASP A 126 3.30 10.41 16.30
CA ASP A 126 4.73 10.60 16.04
C ASP A 126 5.06 10.81 14.56
N ASP A 127 4.05 10.83 13.68
CA ASP A 127 4.22 10.97 12.23
C ASP A 127 3.22 11.97 11.64
N GLU A 128 3.70 13.16 11.32
CA GLU A 128 2.90 14.25 10.76
C GLU A 128 2.39 13.97 9.34
N LEU A 129 3.00 13.01 8.62
CA LEU A 129 2.58 12.59 7.28
C LEU A 129 1.36 11.65 7.32
N ILE A 130 0.91 11.23 8.49
CA ILE A 130 -0.38 10.54 8.60
C ILE A 130 -1.49 11.58 8.49
N VAL A 131 -2.21 11.57 7.37
CA VAL A 131 -3.27 12.53 7.05
C VAL A 131 -4.65 12.00 7.45
N ALA A 132 -4.78 10.71 7.67
CA ALA A 132 -6.00 10.07 8.15
C ALA A 132 -5.71 8.84 9.01
N VAL A 133 -6.64 8.53 9.91
CA VAL A 133 -6.65 7.29 10.71
C VAL A 133 -7.99 6.61 10.50
N ALA A 134 -7.97 5.35 10.05
CA ALA A 134 -9.13 4.47 10.07
C ALA A 134 -9.05 3.59 11.34
N SER A 135 -10.04 3.73 12.22
CA SER A 135 -10.07 3.03 13.51
C SER A 135 -11.48 2.60 13.87
N ASN A 136 -11.59 1.53 14.65
CA ASN A 136 -12.85 1.04 15.21
C ASN A 136 -13.16 1.63 16.60
N VAL A 137 -12.47 2.70 16.99
CA VAL A 137 -12.76 3.47 18.21
C VAL A 137 -12.92 4.94 17.88
N PRO A 138 -13.65 5.72 18.70
CA PRO A 138 -13.81 7.15 18.52
C PRO A 138 -12.47 7.89 18.48
N ARG A 139 -12.47 9.04 17.82
CA ARG A 139 -11.32 9.95 17.80
C ARG A 139 -10.95 10.35 19.23
N PRO A 140 -9.68 10.15 19.66
CA PRO A 140 -9.28 10.56 21.01
C PRO A 140 -9.22 12.08 21.15
N GLU A 141 -9.47 12.55 22.37
CA GLU A 141 -9.23 13.94 22.74
C GLU A 141 -7.74 14.28 22.54
N GLY A 142 -7.43 15.44 21.97
CA GLY A 142 -6.06 15.85 21.70
C GLY A 142 -5.46 15.31 20.40
N ALA A 143 -6.18 14.54 19.61
CA ALA A 143 -5.71 14.19 18.27
C ALA A 143 -5.51 15.46 17.42
N ARG A 144 -4.39 15.50 16.67
CA ARG A 144 -3.94 16.65 15.87
C ARG A 144 -5.08 17.24 15.02
N ALA A 145 -5.22 18.58 15.03
CA ALA A 145 -6.17 19.28 14.16
C ALA A 145 -5.88 18.94 12.69
N GLY A 146 -6.92 18.79 11.88
CA GLY A 146 -6.82 18.42 10.46
C GLY A 146 -6.58 16.94 10.18
N LEU A 147 -6.29 16.10 11.17
CA LEU A 147 -6.25 14.65 11.02
C LEU A 147 -7.65 14.09 10.79
N ALA A 148 -7.91 13.47 9.64
CA ALA A 148 -9.17 12.80 9.38
C ALA A 148 -9.28 11.55 10.27
N TRP A 149 -10.46 11.34 10.88
CA TRP A 149 -10.75 10.15 11.68
C TRP A 149 -11.92 9.41 11.07
N LEU A 150 -11.67 8.18 10.61
CA LEU A 150 -12.57 7.40 9.78
C LEU A 150 -12.96 6.12 10.52
N ASP A 151 -14.18 5.66 10.29
CA ASP A 151 -14.65 4.40 10.84
C ASP A 151 -14.07 3.22 10.03
N LEU A 152 -13.25 2.38 10.68
CA LEU A 152 -12.66 1.19 10.05
C LEU A 152 -13.70 0.12 9.75
N ASP A 153 -14.80 0.11 10.49
CA ASP A 153 -15.90 -0.85 10.31
C ASP A 153 -16.91 -0.37 9.24
N ASP A 154 -16.74 0.88 8.73
CA ASP A 154 -17.39 1.39 7.52
C ASP A 154 -16.37 1.73 6.41
N PRO A 155 -15.87 0.73 5.65
CA PRO A 155 -14.90 0.97 4.59
C PRO A 155 -15.41 1.88 3.46
N ALA A 156 -16.74 2.03 3.31
CA ALA A 156 -17.32 2.95 2.33
C ALA A 156 -17.05 4.42 2.70
N SER A 157 -17.06 4.76 3.98
CA SER A 157 -16.68 6.09 4.47
C SER A 157 -15.21 6.39 4.21
N VAL A 158 -14.33 5.39 4.36
CA VAL A 158 -12.90 5.52 4.04
C VAL A 158 -12.69 5.74 2.54
N LEU A 159 -13.44 5.02 1.70
CA LEU A 159 -13.42 5.21 0.24
C LEU A 159 -13.90 6.61 -0.16
N ALA A 160 -14.97 7.11 0.46
CA ALA A 160 -15.47 8.47 0.21
C ALA A 160 -14.44 9.53 0.60
N TRP A 161 -13.79 9.38 1.75
CA TRP A 161 -12.69 10.26 2.15
C TRP A 161 -11.54 10.21 1.15
N LEU A 162 -11.16 9.04 0.67
CA LEU A 162 -10.07 8.86 -0.30
C LEU A 162 -10.38 9.59 -1.62
N ASP A 163 -11.63 9.54 -2.09
CA ASP A 163 -12.07 10.29 -3.27
C ASP A 163 -11.88 11.81 -3.09
N GLU A 164 -12.29 12.35 -1.95
CA GLU A 164 -12.11 13.78 -1.66
C GLU A 164 -10.62 14.13 -1.52
N TRP A 165 -9.85 13.32 -0.83
CA TRP A 165 -8.41 13.49 -0.71
C TRP A 165 -7.71 13.49 -2.08
N MET A 166 -8.15 12.64 -3.00
CA MET A 166 -7.62 12.62 -4.37
C MET A 166 -7.94 13.89 -5.16
N LYS A 167 -9.03 14.60 -4.88
CA LYS A 167 -9.39 15.85 -5.52
C LYS A 167 -8.56 17.04 -5.03
N LEU A 168 -8.07 16.98 -3.80
CA LEU A 168 -7.23 18.05 -3.25
C LEU A 168 -5.96 18.17 -4.10
N SER A 169 -5.71 19.34 -4.64
CA SER A 169 -4.46 19.63 -5.37
C SER A 169 -3.28 19.42 -4.41
N VAL A 170 -2.28 18.67 -4.85
CA VAL A 170 -0.98 18.70 -4.19
C VAL A 170 -0.43 20.10 -4.46
N THR A 171 -0.55 21.01 -3.50
CA THR A 171 0.23 22.25 -3.54
C THR A 171 1.69 21.85 -3.45
N PRO A 172 2.52 22.25 -4.42
CA PRO A 172 3.94 21.89 -4.42
C PRO A 172 4.68 22.46 -3.22
#